data_a855e8ee0f81b07a53e2fe2ac0b81ff4
#
_entry.id   a855e8ee0f81b07a53e2fe2ac0b81ff4
#
_cell.length_a   1.000
_cell.length_b   1.000
_cell.length_c   1.000
_cell.angle_alpha   90.00
_cell.angle_beta   90.00
_cell.angle_gamma   90.00
#
_symmetry.space_group_name_H-M   'P 1'
#
loop_
_entity.id
_entity.type
_entity.pdbx_description
1 polymer ?
#
loop_
_entity_poly.entity_id
_entity_poly.type
_entity_poly.pdbx_seq_one_letter_code
_entity_poly.pdbx_strand_id
1 'polypeptide(L)'
;MNLLIAAIAGAIITTPALLVFVLGGGSVDDALFAALATLMLTSALLVVTMRDIIRCGLAMIVAFLALAGIYVIVGAPLVAAAQVIVYIGAISVLILFAIMLTESKAAPSRLVFQTQAIPAAVASIILAVLITLGISATDWGAAAVRFRLGTEALAQVLFRDYVLPFEVVSVLLLAAVVGGVFIAKREPEDPS
;
A
#
# COMPACT_ATOMS: atom_id res chain seq x y z
N MET A 1 25.56 -2.00 1.38
CA MET A 1 25.12 -3.39 1.48
C MET A 1 23.61 -3.52 1.30
N ASN A 2 22.80 -2.67 1.93
CA ASN A 2 21.33 -2.77 1.85
C ASN A 2 20.74 -2.45 0.45
N LEU A 3 21.35 -1.58 -0.32
CA LEU A 3 20.89 -1.24 -1.68
C LEU A 3 21.12 -2.42 -2.64
N LEU A 4 22.22 -3.14 -2.47
CA LEU A 4 22.53 -4.34 -3.26
C LEU A 4 21.56 -5.48 -2.95
N ILE A 5 21.22 -5.68 -1.67
CA ILE A 5 20.23 -6.69 -1.24
C ILE A 5 18.85 -6.34 -1.78
N ALA A 6 18.45 -5.05 -1.73
CA ALA A 6 17.19 -4.60 -2.29
C ALA A 6 17.14 -4.72 -3.81
N ALA A 7 18.25 -4.43 -4.50
CA ALA A 7 18.36 -4.61 -5.95
C ALA A 7 18.30 -6.08 -6.36
N ILE A 8 18.98 -6.97 -5.63
CA ILE A 8 18.94 -8.42 -5.87
C ILE A 8 17.54 -8.98 -5.58
N ALA A 9 16.92 -8.60 -4.47
CA ALA A 9 15.57 -9.02 -4.14
C ALA A 9 14.54 -8.47 -5.15
N GLY A 10 14.71 -7.22 -5.58
CA GLY A 10 13.94 -6.63 -6.68
C GLY A 10 14.12 -7.44 -7.97
N ALA A 11 15.33 -7.74 -8.37
CA ALA A 11 15.61 -8.56 -9.55
C ALA A 11 15.01 -9.96 -9.46
N ILE A 12 15.07 -10.63 -8.31
CA ILE A 12 14.48 -11.94 -8.08
C ILE A 12 12.94 -11.92 -8.23
N ILE A 13 12.30 -10.83 -7.82
CA ILE A 13 10.85 -10.67 -7.92
C ILE A 13 10.43 -10.26 -9.33
N THR A 14 11.23 -9.40 -9.99
CA THR A 14 10.90 -8.89 -11.34
C THR A 14 11.15 -9.89 -12.45
N THR A 15 12.20 -10.73 -12.32
CA THR A 15 12.58 -11.66 -13.37
C THR A 15 11.48 -12.67 -13.71
N PRO A 16 10.82 -13.36 -12.74
CA PRO A 16 9.76 -14.31 -13.08
C PRO A 16 8.52 -13.62 -13.66
N ALA A 17 8.17 -12.43 -13.19
CA ALA A 17 7.04 -11.67 -13.73
C ALA A 17 7.28 -11.25 -15.19
N LEU A 18 8.48 -10.79 -15.50
CA LEU A 18 8.89 -10.42 -16.86
C LEU A 18 8.98 -11.66 -17.76
N LEU A 19 9.46 -12.78 -17.21
CA LEU A 19 9.61 -14.05 -17.94
C LEU A 19 8.25 -14.65 -18.30
N VAL A 20 7.29 -14.62 -17.37
CA VAL A 20 5.90 -15.05 -17.62
C VAL A 20 5.24 -14.16 -18.68
N PHE A 21 5.52 -12.85 -18.66
CA PHE A 21 5.02 -11.92 -19.68
C PHE A 21 5.61 -12.23 -21.07
N VAL A 22 6.94 -12.37 -21.16
CA VAL A 22 7.64 -12.59 -22.44
C VAL A 22 7.28 -13.94 -23.06
N LEU A 23 7.13 -14.98 -22.24
CA LEU A 23 6.82 -16.35 -22.70
C LEU A 23 5.32 -16.60 -22.88
N GLY A 24 4.46 -15.84 -22.19
CA GLY A 24 3.01 -16.04 -22.19
C GLY A 24 2.24 -15.27 -23.27
N GLY A 25 2.91 -14.44 -24.10
CA GLY A 25 2.22 -13.63 -25.12
C GLY A 25 1.21 -12.63 -24.52
N GLY A 26 1.49 -12.11 -23.32
CA GLY A 26 0.59 -11.26 -22.55
C GLY A 26 0.24 -9.94 -23.24
N SER A 27 -0.92 -9.40 -22.89
CA SER A 27 -1.38 -8.10 -23.36
C SER A 27 -0.54 -6.95 -22.76
N VAL A 28 -0.65 -5.75 -23.34
CA VAL A 28 0.02 -4.54 -22.79
C VAL A 28 -0.45 -4.28 -21.35
N ASP A 29 -1.70 -4.57 -21.04
CA ASP A 29 -2.27 -4.42 -19.70
C ASP A 29 -1.58 -5.36 -18.68
N ASP A 30 -1.25 -6.59 -19.09
CA ASP A 30 -0.56 -7.55 -18.26
C ASP A 30 0.90 -7.13 -17.99
N ALA A 31 1.55 -6.53 -18.98
CA ALA A 31 2.90 -5.97 -18.83
C ALA A 31 2.90 -4.78 -17.84
N LEU A 32 1.96 -3.88 -17.99
CA LEU A 32 1.81 -2.73 -17.11
C LEU A 32 1.50 -3.18 -15.67
N PHE A 33 0.62 -4.17 -15.53
CA PHE A 33 0.32 -4.76 -14.22
C PHE A 33 1.57 -5.37 -13.57
N ALA A 34 2.32 -6.19 -14.31
CA ALA A 34 3.54 -6.81 -13.82
C ALA A 34 4.60 -5.75 -13.42
N ALA A 35 4.76 -4.69 -14.21
CA ALA A 35 5.68 -3.60 -13.93
C ALA A 35 5.29 -2.83 -12.65
N LEU A 36 4.01 -2.49 -12.50
CA LEU A 36 3.51 -1.79 -11.31
C LEU A 36 3.54 -2.68 -10.06
N ALA A 37 3.19 -3.95 -10.18
CA ALA A 37 3.25 -4.90 -9.08
C ALA A 37 4.70 -5.10 -8.58
N THR A 38 5.66 -5.21 -9.50
CA THR A 38 7.09 -5.31 -9.14
C THR A 38 7.61 -4.02 -8.53
N LEU A 39 7.22 -2.86 -9.04
CA LEU A 39 7.56 -1.56 -8.46
C LEU A 39 7.01 -1.44 -7.03
N MET A 40 5.76 -1.87 -6.81
CA MET A 40 5.13 -1.86 -5.49
C MET A 40 5.86 -2.78 -4.51
N LEU A 41 6.14 -4.02 -4.90
CA LEU A 41 6.83 -5.00 -4.05
C LEU A 41 8.27 -4.58 -3.72
N THR A 42 9.02 -4.07 -4.70
CA THR A 42 10.38 -3.58 -4.49
C THR A 42 10.41 -2.37 -3.56
N SER A 43 9.48 -1.44 -3.74
CA SER A 43 9.35 -0.26 -2.88
C SER A 43 8.95 -0.67 -1.46
N ALA A 44 8.01 -1.62 -1.29
CA ALA A 44 7.63 -2.14 0.01
C ALA A 44 8.81 -2.83 0.74
N LEU A 45 9.63 -3.59 0.00
CA LEU A 45 10.84 -4.19 0.54
C LEU A 45 11.85 -3.12 0.99
N LEU A 46 12.00 -2.03 0.22
CA LEU A 46 12.87 -0.91 0.59
C LEU A 46 12.40 -0.24 1.88
N VAL A 47 11.09 -0.06 2.09
CA VAL A 47 10.53 0.50 3.33
C VAL A 47 10.98 -0.29 4.56
N VAL A 48 11.01 -1.62 4.48
CA VAL A 48 11.37 -2.48 5.62
C VAL A 48 12.87 -2.61 5.81
N THR A 49 13.67 -2.54 4.73
CA THR A 49 15.10 -2.84 4.78
C THR A 49 16.00 -1.60 4.96
N MET A 50 15.50 -0.42 4.61
CA MET A 50 16.26 0.82 4.78
C MET A 50 16.36 1.21 6.26
N ARG A 51 17.52 1.76 6.64
CA ARG A 51 17.76 2.27 8.00
C ARG A 51 17.43 3.75 8.14
N ASP A 52 17.37 4.45 7.03
CA ASP A 52 17.09 5.87 6.98
C ASP A 52 15.56 6.06 6.88
N ILE A 53 14.97 6.60 7.92
CA ILE A 53 13.53 6.78 8.07
C ILE A 53 12.96 7.65 6.96
N ILE A 54 13.68 8.69 6.51
CA ILE A 54 13.22 9.57 5.44
C ILE A 54 13.15 8.81 4.12
N ARG A 55 14.15 7.97 3.83
CA ARG A 55 14.15 7.13 2.63
C ARG A 55 13.05 6.06 2.67
N CYS A 56 12.75 5.52 3.86
CA CYS A 56 11.59 4.62 4.03
C CYS A 56 10.29 5.32 3.67
N GLY A 57 10.10 6.56 4.13
CA GLY A 57 8.92 7.36 3.79
C GLY A 57 8.79 7.65 2.29
N LEU A 58 9.90 7.99 1.63
CA LEU A 58 9.90 8.18 0.17
C LEU A 58 9.60 6.89 -0.59
N ALA A 59 10.14 5.75 -0.17
CA ALA A 59 9.85 4.46 -0.76
C ALA A 59 8.37 4.06 -0.57
N MET A 60 7.75 4.41 0.57
CA MET A 60 6.33 4.22 0.83
C MET A 60 5.45 4.99 -0.17
N ILE A 61 5.81 6.25 -0.48
CA ILE A 61 5.11 7.05 -1.50
C ILE A 61 5.14 6.36 -2.85
N VAL A 62 6.30 5.83 -3.26
CA VAL A 62 6.44 5.10 -4.54
C VAL A 62 5.60 3.83 -4.55
N ALA A 63 5.53 3.09 -3.45
CA ALA A 63 4.67 1.91 -3.31
C ALA A 63 3.18 2.27 -3.49
N PHE A 64 2.73 3.35 -2.86
CA PHE A 64 1.35 3.82 -3.00
C PHE A 64 1.03 4.35 -4.40
N LEU A 65 2.00 4.98 -5.08
CA LEU A 65 1.84 5.42 -6.46
C LEU A 65 1.68 4.23 -7.41
N ALA A 66 2.48 3.18 -7.22
CA ALA A 66 2.35 1.95 -8.00
C ALA A 66 0.97 1.29 -7.76
N LEU A 67 0.47 1.26 -6.52
CA LEU A 67 -0.85 0.77 -6.19
C LEU A 67 -1.96 1.58 -6.87
N ALA A 68 -1.85 2.91 -6.90
CA ALA A 68 -2.80 3.77 -7.62
C ALA A 68 -2.82 3.45 -9.12
N GLY A 69 -1.65 3.16 -9.72
CA GLY A 69 -1.55 2.69 -11.11
C GLY A 69 -2.27 1.37 -11.34
N ILE A 70 -2.16 0.42 -10.42
CA ILE A 70 -2.88 -0.87 -10.48
C ILE A 70 -4.40 -0.63 -10.44
N TYR A 71 -4.90 0.27 -9.59
CA TYR A 71 -6.32 0.62 -9.56
C TYR A 71 -6.84 1.18 -10.90
N VAL A 72 -6.01 1.95 -11.62
CA VAL A 72 -6.38 2.43 -12.97
C VAL A 72 -6.52 1.26 -13.95
N ILE A 73 -5.58 0.31 -13.95
CA ILE A 73 -5.61 -0.86 -14.84
C ILE A 73 -6.82 -1.74 -14.55
N VAL A 74 -7.15 -1.93 -13.27
CA VAL A 74 -8.32 -2.73 -12.86
C VAL A 74 -9.65 -2.04 -13.19
N GLY A 75 -9.62 -0.76 -13.59
CA GLY A 75 -10.82 -0.01 -13.99
C GLY A 75 -11.52 0.69 -12.83
N ALA A 76 -10.80 1.02 -11.76
CA ALA A 76 -11.30 1.74 -10.59
C ALA A 76 -10.69 3.16 -10.47
N PRO A 77 -10.94 4.09 -11.41
CA PRO A 77 -10.26 5.38 -11.46
C PRO A 77 -10.59 6.29 -10.27
N LEU A 78 -11.79 6.19 -9.69
CA LEU A 78 -12.16 6.95 -8.49
C LEU A 78 -11.33 6.50 -7.29
N VAL A 79 -11.13 5.19 -7.12
CA VAL A 79 -10.29 4.63 -6.04
C VAL A 79 -8.83 5.03 -6.25
N ALA A 80 -8.34 5.02 -7.50
CA ALA A 80 -7.00 5.49 -7.83
C ALA A 80 -6.81 6.97 -7.46
N ALA A 81 -7.78 7.83 -7.77
CA ALA A 81 -7.74 9.25 -7.40
C ALA A 81 -7.74 9.43 -5.88
N ALA A 82 -8.58 8.68 -5.14
CA ALA A 82 -8.60 8.69 -3.69
C ALA A 82 -7.25 8.23 -3.09
N GLN A 83 -6.64 7.19 -3.67
CA GLN A 83 -5.30 6.71 -3.30
C GLN A 83 -4.24 7.82 -3.40
N VAL A 84 -4.25 8.59 -4.50
CA VAL A 84 -3.29 9.68 -4.70
C VAL A 84 -3.56 10.85 -3.76
N ILE A 85 -4.81 11.28 -3.64
CA ILE A 85 -5.15 12.47 -2.87
C ILE A 85 -4.99 12.21 -1.35
N VAL A 86 -5.53 11.10 -0.85
CA VAL A 86 -5.57 10.81 0.58
C VAL A 86 -4.27 10.15 1.05
N TYR A 87 -3.87 9.02 0.42
CA TYR A 87 -2.73 8.25 0.92
C TYR A 87 -1.39 8.90 0.58
N ILE A 88 -1.22 9.39 -0.64
CA ILE A 88 0.03 10.03 -1.03
C ILE A 88 0.02 11.49 -0.59
N GLY A 89 -1.02 12.26 -0.90
CA GLY A 89 -1.07 13.69 -0.65
C GLY A 89 -1.20 14.04 0.83
N ALA A 90 -2.13 13.44 1.56
CA ALA A 90 -2.37 13.79 2.95
C ALA A 90 -1.56 12.94 3.93
N ILE A 91 -1.77 11.61 3.91
CA ILE A 91 -1.21 10.71 4.94
C ILE A 91 0.30 10.59 4.82
N SER A 92 0.84 10.34 3.63
CA SER A 92 2.30 10.15 3.46
C SER A 92 3.08 11.41 3.77
N VAL A 93 2.57 12.57 3.36
CA VAL A 93 3.20 13.86 3.67
C VAL A 93 3.16 14.13 5.17
N LEU A 94 2.02 13.86 5.83
CA LEU A 94 1.90 14.01 7.28
C LEU A 94 2.87 13.10 8.03
N ILE A 95 3.00 11.83 7.62
CA ILE A 95 3.93 10.88 8.22
C ILE A 95 5.37 11.34 8.01
N LEU A 96 5.73 11.82 6.81
CA LEU A 96 7.07 12.35 6.55
C LEU A 96 7.40 13.52 7.46
N PHE A 97 6.49 14.47 7.64
CA PHE A 97 6.68 15.57 8.58
C PHE A 97 6.80 15.08 10.02
N ALA A 98 5.95 14.17 10.45
CA ALA A 98 5.98 13.61 11.79
C ALA A 98 7.32 12.92 12.09
N ILE A 99 7.82 12.13 11.15
CA ILE A 99 9.11 11.45 11.27
C ILE A 99 10.28 12.45 11.28
N MET A 100 10.21 13.49 10.45
CA MET A 100 11.25 14.51 10.39
C MET A 100 11.32 15.35 11.69
N LEU A 101 10.18 15.59 12.33
CA LEU A 101 10.10 16.35 13.60
C LEU A 101 10.39 15.46 14.82
N THR A 102 10.31 14.14 14.68
CA THR A 102 10.58 13.22 15.78
C THR A 102 12.08 12.93 15.84
N GLU A 103 12.73 13.33 16.93
CA GLU A 103 14.13 13.03 17.18
C GLU A 103 14.34 11.53 17.34
N SER A 104 14.92 10.90 16.32
CA SER A 104 15.27 9.47 16.39
C SER A 104 16.47 9.29 17.30
N LYS A 105 16.27 9.20 18.61
CA LYS A 105 17.27 8.60 19.49
C LYS A 105 17.38 7.15 19.07
N ALA A 106 18.46 6.83 18.36
CA ALA A 106 18.80 5.47 17.98
C ALA A 106 18.90 4.62 19.25
N ALA A 107 17.79 4.02 19.66
CA ALA A 107 17.85 2.95 20.63
C ALA A 107 18.72 1.86 20.02
N PRO A 108 19.72 1.32 20.75
CA PRO A 108 20.51 0.22 20.24
C PRO A 108 19.54 -0.91 19.92
N SER A 109 19.42 -1.22 18.63
CA SER A 109 18.62 -2.33 18.16
C SER A 109 19.27 -3.62 18.65
N ARG A 110 18.91 -4.06 19.84
CA ARG A 110 19.13 -5.44 20.21
C ARG A 110 18.29 -6.27 19.25
N LEU A 111 18.98 -6.91 18.29
CA LEU A 111 18.39 -7.95 17.48
C LEU A 111 17.92 -9.06 18.44
N VAL A 112 16.67 -8.98 18.88
CA VAL A 112 16.04 -10.07 19.58
C VAL A 112 15.75 -11.13 18.53
N PHE A 113 16.65 -12.11 18.40
CA PHE A 113 16.39 -13.28 17.58
C PHE A 113 15.20 -14.01 18.20
N GLN A 114 14.04 -13.87 17.57
CA GLN A 114 12.87 -14.65 17.96
C GLN A 114 13.13 -16.13 17.66
N THR A 115 13.08 -16.95 18.71
CA THR A 115 13.24 -18.40 18.63
C THR A 115 12.20 -19.05 17.69
N GLN A 116 11.12 -18.34 17.39
CA GLN A 116 10.00 -18.78 16.55
C GLN A 116 10.16 -18.40 15.05
N ALA A 117 11.30 -17.86 14.62
CA ALA A 117 11.49 -17.43 13.23
C ALA A 117 11.37 -18.62 12.24
N ILE A 118 11.90 -19.79 12.58
CA ILE A 118 11.83 -20.98 11.73
C ILE A 118 10.39 -21.51 11.60
N PRO A 119 9.65 -21.79 12.69
CA PRO A 119 8.27 -22.24 12.55
C PRO A 119 7.35 -21.19 11.88
N ALA A 120 7.58 -19.91 12.08
CA ALA A 120 6.85 -18.84 11.40
C ALA A 120 7.12 -18.85 9.88
N ALA A 121 8.37 -19.03 9.48
CA ALA A 121 8.73 -19.14 8.07
C ALA A 121 8.07 -20.37 7.40
N VAL A 122 8.08 -21.51 8.06
CA VAL A 122 7.41 -22.74 7.56
C VAL A 122 5.91 -22.52 7.43
N ALA A 123 5.27 -21.94 8.47
CA ALA A 123 3.85 -21.66 8.43
C ALA A 123 3.47 -20.67 7.30
N SER A 124 4.28 -19.64 7.07
CA SER A 124 4.04 -18.68 5.97
C SER A 124 4.19 -19.32 4.59
N ILE A 125 5.14 -20.21 4.40
CA ILE A 125 5.31 -20.96 3.14
C ILE A 125 4.11 -21.88 2.90
N ILE A 126 3.69 -22.62 3.92
CA ILE A 126 2.51 -23.50 3.82
C ILE A 126 1.27 -22.68 3.45
N LEU A 127 1.05 -21.54 4.13
CA LEU A 127 -0.06 -20.67 3.84
C LEU A 127 -0.01 -20.12 2.40
N ALA A 128 1.16 -19.68 1.94
CA ALA A 128 1.35 -19.19 0.58
C ALA A 128 1.02 -20.26 -0.47
N VAL A 129 1.48 -21.51 -0.24
CA VAL A 129 1.17 -22.65 -1.12
C VAL A 129 -0.33 -22.95 -1.12
N LEU A 130 -0.98 -22.98 0.04
CA LEU A 130 -2.42 -23.24 0.13
C LEU A 130 -3.24 -22.16 -0.59
N ILE A 131 -2.88 -20.89 -0.44
CA ILE A 131 -3.54 -19.78 -1.14
C ILE A 131 -3.34 -19.92 -2.66
N THR A 132 -2.12 -20.21 -3.11
CA THR A 132 -1.83 -20.37 -4.54
C THR A 132 -2.60 -21.56 -5.13
N LEU A 133 -2.65 -22.70 -4.44
CA LEU A 133 -3.44 -23.84 -4.85
C LEU A 133 -4.94 -23.54 -4.88
N GLY A 134 -5.45 -22.81 -3.87
CA GLY A 134 -6.85 -22.40 -3.83
C GLY A 134 -7.21 -21.50 -5.00
N ILE A 135 -6.37 -20.51 -5.33
CA ILE A 135 -6.57 -19.61 -6.47
C ILE A 135 -6.52 -20.38 -7.79
N SER A 136 -5.57 -21.30 -7.96
CA SER A 136 -5.41 -22.07 -9.20
C SER A 136 -6.48 -23.14 -9.39
N ALA A 137 -7.05 -23.67 -8.31
CA ALA A 137 -8.12 -24.67 -8.34
C ALA A 137 -9.52 -24.05 -8.52
N THR A 138 -9.67 -22.75 -8.31
CA THR A 138 -10.96 -22.06 -8.43
C THR A 138 -11.23 -21.72 -9.89
N ASP A 139 -12.35 -22.18 -10.42
CA ASP A 139 -12.84 -21.73 -11.72
C ASP A 139 -13.47 -20.34 -11.58
N TRP A 140 -12.72 -19.32 -12.00
CA TRP A 140 -13.17 -17.92 -11.96
C TRP A 140 -14.24 -17.58 -13.02
N GLY A 141 -14.67 -18.56 -13.83
CA GLY A 141 -15.64 -18.39 -14.92
C GLY A 141 -15.10 -17.53 -16.07
N ALA A 142 -15.41 -17.90 -17.29
CA ALA A 142 -14.99 -17.16 -18.50
C ALA A 142 -15.61 -15.74 -18.61
N ALA A 143 -16.46 -15.34 -17.68
CA ALA A 143 -17.18 -14.06 -17.66
C ALA A 143 -16.44 -13.00 -16.82
N ALA A 144 -15.15 -12.88 -16.96
CA ALA A 144 -14.47 -11.65 -16.55
C ALA A 144 -14.80 -10.52 -17.56
N VAL A 145 -16.07 -10.18 -17.67
CA VAL A 145 -16.47 -8.89 -18.22
C VAL A 145 -15.85 -7.86 -17.28
N ARG A 146 -14.79 -7.21 -17.73
CA ARG A 146 -14.19 -6.07 -17.02
C ARG A 146 -15.26 -4.98 -16.97
N PHE A 147 -16.10 -5.00 -15.95
CA PHE A 147 -17.03 -3.92 -15.65
C PHE A 147 -16.19 -2.71 -15.25
N ARG A 148 -15.90 -1.86 -16.22
CA ARG A 148 -15.44 -0.51 -15.93
C ARG A 148 -16.64 0.29 -15.46
N LEU A 149 -16.94 0.20 -14.17
CA LEU A 149 -17.92 1.09 -13.55
C LEU A 149 -17.39 2.51 -13.66
N GLY A 150 -18.02 3.31 -14.51
CA GLY A 150 -17.71 4.74 -14.59
C GLY A 150 -17.89 5.40 -13.21
N THR A 151 -17.14 6.46 -12.96
CA THR A 151 -17.20 7.23 -11.70
C THR A 151 -18.63 7.64 -11.35
N GLU A 152 -19.45 7.93 -12.37
CA GLU A 152 -20.86 8.30 -12.20
C GLU A 152 -21.71 7.14 -11.61
N ALA A 153 -21.58 5.94 -12.13
CA ALA A 153 -22.29 4.77 -11.61
C ALA A 153 -21.90 4.46 -10.16
N LEU A 154 -20.62 4.57 -9.83
CA LEU A 154 -20.14 4.39 -8.46
C LEU A 154 -20.67 5.49 -7.52
N ALA A 155 -20.73 6.74 -7.99
CA ALA A 155 -21.31 7.83 -7.22
C ALA A 155 -22.80 7.62 -6.96
N GLN A 156 -23.57 7.16 -7.95
CA GLN A 156 -24.99 6.85 -7.77
C GLN A 156 -25.20 5.77 -6.72
N VAL A 157 -24.43 4.68 -6.74
CA VAL A 157 -24.52 3.62 -5.73
C VAL A 157 -24.14 4.17 -4.34
N LEU A 158 -23.11 5.01 -4.24
CA LEU A 158 -22.66 5.59 -2.99
C LEU A 158 -23.73 6.48 -2.35
N PHE A 159 -24.38 7.35 -3.14
CA PHE A 159 -25.36 8.31 -2.63
C PHE A 159 -26.79 7.75 -2.56
N ARG A 160 -27.08 6.59 -3.14
CA ARG A 160 -28.38 5.95 -3.10
C ARG A 160 -28.43 4.78 -2.12
N ASP A 161 -27.53 3.83 -2.30
CA ASP A 161 -27.57 2.56 -1.57
C ASP A 161 -26.68 2.59 -0.32
N TYR A 162 -25.61 3.41 -0.32
CA TYR A 162 -24.62 3.54 0.77
C TYR A 162 -24.59 4.94 1.40
N VAL A 163 -25.71 5.66 1.38
CA VAL A 163 -25.80 7.02 1.94
C VAL A 163 -25.51 7.04 3.44
N LEU A 164 -26.02 6.08 4.21
CA LEU A 164 -25.77 6.01 5.66
C LEU A 164 -24.28 5.80 6.01
N PRO A 165 -23.58 4.80 5.45
CA PRO A 165 -22.14 4.68 5.63
C PRO A 165 -21.37 5.94 5.21
N PHE A 166 -21.75 6.58 4.12
CA PHE A 166 -21.14 7.83 3.67
C PHE A 166 -21.29 8.97 4.69
N GLU A 167 -22.49 9.14 5.25
CA GLU A 167 -22.76 10.16 6.26
C GLU A 167 -22.00 9.89 7.57
N VAL A 168 -21.97 8.63 8.02
CA VAL A 168 -21.21 8.24 9.22
C VAL A 168 -19.72 8.53 9.05
N VAL A 169 -19.13 8.24 7.88
CA VAL A 169 -17.72 8.56 7.59
C VAL A 169 -17.49 10.07 7.57
N SER A 170 -18.42 10.86 7.05
CA SER A 170 -18.29 12.34 7.05
C SER A 170 -18.28 12.92 8.46
N VAL A 171 -19.13 12.43 9.35
CA VAL A 171 -19.15 12.82 10.77
C VAL A 171 -17.87 12.37 11.47
N LEU A 172 -17.37 11.17 11.17
CA LEU A 172 -16.11 10.67 11.72
C LEU A 172 -14.93 11.55 11.31
N LEU A 173 -14.88 11.96 10.04
CA LEU A 173 -13.84 12.88 9.55
C LEU A 173 -13.90 14.23 10.26
N LEU A 174 -15.11 14.78 10.45
CA LEU A 174 -15.30 16.03 11.21
C LEU A 174 -14.79 15.88 12.65
N ALA A 175 -15.18 14.81 13.33
CA ALA A 175 -14.74 14.52 14.68
C ALA A 175 -13.22 14.37 14.78
N ALA A 176 -12.59 13.71 13.80
CA ALA A 176 -11.14 13.56 13.75
C ALA A 176 -10.42 14.91 13.60
N VAL A 177 -10.93 15.80 12.73
CA VAL A 177 -10.37 17.14 12.54
C VAL A 177 -10.50 17.98 13.82
N VAL A 178 -11.68 17.99 14.43
CA VAL A 178 -11.92 18.71 15.70
C VAL A 178 -11.02 18.16 16.82
N GLY A 179 -10.92 16.83 16.95
CA GLY A 179 -10.04 16.20 17.93
C GLY A 179 -8.56 16.51 17.71
N GLY A 180 -8.10 16.49 16.46
CA GLY A 180 -6.73 16.88 16.11
C GLY A 180 -6.40 18.32 16.46
N VAL A 181 -7.30 19.25 16.17
CA VAL A 181 -7.14 20.67 16.52
C VAL A 181 -7.14 20.84 18.04
N PHE A 182 -8.02 20.15 18.75
CA PHE A 182 -8.10 20.23 20.21
C PHE A 182 -6.80 19.78 20.88
N ILE A 183 -6.22 18.67 20.41
CA ILE A 183 -4.94 18.17 20.93
C ILE A 183 -3.77 19.10 20.57
N ALA A 184 -3.79 19.70 19.38
CA ALA A 184 -2.73 20.61 18.91
C ALA A 184 -2.75 21.97 19.64
N LYS A 185 -3.89 22.40 20.16
CA LYS A 185 -4.04 23.67 20.87
C LYS A 185 -3.44 23.54 22.28
N ARG A 186 -2.23 24.12 22.48
CA ARG A 186 -1.69 24.34 23.83
C ARG A 186 -2.42 25.53 24.47
N GLU A 187 -2.95 25.37 25.68
CA GLU A 187 -3.30 26.50 26.53
C GLU A 187 -2.00 27.16 27.00
N PRO A 188 -1.91 28.50 26.95
CA PRO A 188 -0.82 29.21 27.62
C PRO A 188 -0.87 28.87 29.11
N GLU A 189 0.22 28.39 29.69
CA GLU A 189 0.38 28.29 31.14
C GLU A 189 0.23 29.74 31.68
N ASP A 190 -0.78 29.96 32.50
CA ASP A 190 -0.98 31.21 33.21
C ASP A 190 0.17 31.38 34.19
N PRO A 191 1.04 32.39 34.08
CA PRO A 191 2.13 32.63 35.02
C PRO A 191 1.54 33.16 36.32
N SER A 192 1.16 32.26 37.24
CA SER A 192 0.83 32.59 38.63
C SER A 192 2.06 32.69 39.51
#